data_c3ba9c015fd44bb98b0fd1a023f8e504
#
_entry.id   c3ba9c015fd44bb98b0fd1a023f8e504
#
_cell.length_a   1.000
_cell.length_b   1.000
_cell.length_c   1.000
_cell.angle_alpha   90.00
_cell.angle_beta   90.00
_cell.angle_gamma   90.00
#
_symmetry.space_group_name_H-M   'P 1'
#
loop_
_entity.id
_entity.type
_entity.pdbx_description
1 polymer ?
#
loop_
_entity_poly.entity_id
_entity_poly.type
_entity_poly.pdbx_seq_one_letter_code
_entity_poly.pdbx_strand_id
1 'polypeptide(L)'
;MNNNYQVRYAVGQRETNQMGTQALRDEFLIEQVFGTDTVNWVYTHYDRYMAGGVIPTRGSVFLDTLEPLKSDFFLERREMGIINVGGKGTVTADGTSYSLDYKEALYLGR
;
A
#
# COMPACT_ATOMS: atom_id res chain seq x y z
N MET A 1 -4.59 15.05 5.74
CA MET A 1 -3.84 14.07 4.94
C MET A 1 -4.29 12.68 5.29
N ASN A 2 -4.65 11.90 4.28
CA ASN A 2 -5.21 10.58 4.48
C ASN A 2 -4.27 9.47 4.04
N ASN A 3 -2.97 9.78 3.98
CA ASN A 3 -1.95 8.82 3.60
C ASN A 3 -0.88 8.77 4.68
N ASN A 4 -0.71 7.60 5.25
CA ASN A 4 0.34 7.32 6.22
C ASN A 4 1.30 6.32 5.62
N TYR A 5 2.56 6.38 6.00
CA TYR A 5 3.50 5.39 5.52
C TYR A 5 4.54 5.05 6.58
N GLN A 6 5.04 3.85 6.46
CA GLN A 6 6.13 3.32 7.25
C GLN A 6 7.20 2.83 6.28
N VAL A 7 8.45 3.05 6.61
CA VAL A 7 9.57 2.57 5.79
C VAL A 7 10.23 1.38 6.49
N ARG A 8 10.48 0.31 5.74
CA ARG A 8 11.20 -0.85 6.24
C ARG A 8 12.41 -1.10 5.36
N TYR A 9 13.58 -1.14 5.98
CA TYR A 9 14.82 -1.42 5.26
C TYR A 9 15.03 -2.91 5.13
N ALA A 10 15.73 -3.32 4.07
CA ALA A 10 15.99 -4.73 3.83
C ALA A 10 16.99 -5.26 4.84
N VAL A 11 16.74 -6.48 5.33
CA VAL A 11 17.68 -7.19 6.17
C VAL A 11 18.09 -8.48 5.48
N GLY A 12 19.32 -8.88 5.69
CA GLY A 12 19.87 -10.04 5.03
C GLY A 12 19.68 -11.32 5.85
N GLN A 13 20.11 -12.43 5.25
CA GLN A 13 19.97 -13.73 5.87
C GLN A 13 20.75 -13.81 7.19
N ARG A 14 21.90 -13.15 7.26
CA ARG A 14 22.73 -13.16 8.47
C ARG A 14 21.97 -12.55 9.65
N GLU A 15 21.29 -11.43 9.41
CA GLU A 15 20.49 -10.76 10.44
C GLU A 15 19.31 -11.60 10.87
N THR A 16 18.60 -12.20 9.91
CA THR A 16 17.40 -12.98 10.23
C THR A 16 17.73 -14.24 11.02
N ASN A 17 18.90 -14.82 10.83
CA ASN A 17 19.30 -16.00 11.58
C ASN A 17 19.43 -15.74 13.09
N GLN A 18 19.54 -14.48 13.49
CA GLN A 18 19.67 -14.11 14.88
C GLN A 18 18.39 -13.52 15.47
N MET A 19 17.32 -13.47 14.68
CA MET A 19 16.07 -12.87 15.12
C MET A 19 15.18 -13.89 15.81
N GLY A 20 14.57 -13.46 16.93
CA GLY A 20 13.49 -14.21 17.54
C GLY A 20 12.17 -13.88 16.89
N THR A 21 11.08 -14.43 17.45
CA THR A 21 9.75 -14.28 16.89
C THR A 21 9.34 -12.81 16.73
N GLN A 22 9.56 -12.00 17.77
CA GLN A 22 9.12 -10.61 17.71
C GLN A 22 9.90 -9.81 16.68
N ALA A 23 11.21 -10.01 16.59
CA ALA A 23 12.02 -9.29 15.61
C ALA A 23 11.63 -9.67 14.18
N LEU A 24 11.33 -10.94 13.93
CA LEU A 24 10.88 -11.39 12.62
C LEU A 24 9.52 -10.77 12.26
N ARG A 25 8.63 -10.68 13.24
CA ARG A 25 7.33 -10.04 13.01
C ARG A 25 7.50 -8.56 12.69
N ASP A 26 8.37 -7.87 13.42
CA ASP A 26 8.59 -6.43 13.20
C ASP A 26 9.18 -6.16 11.81
N GLU A 27 10.01 -7.05 11.30
CA GLU A 27 10.66 -6.85 10.01
C GLU A 27 9.79 -7.29 8.84
N PHE A 28 9.06 -8.38 8.96
CA PHE A 28 8.42 -9.01 7.80
C PHE A 28 6.91 -9.02 7.84
N LEU A 29 6.29 -8.77 8.98
CA LEU A 29 4.83 -8.83 9.09
C LEU A 29 4.22 -7.44 9.05
N ILE A 30 3.19 -7.28 8.24
CA ILE A 30 2.35 -6.09 8.27
C ILE A 30 1.09 -6.49 9.00
N GLU A 31 1.02 -6.16 10.29
CA GLU A 31 -0.11 -6.58 11.12
C GLU A 31 -1.38 -5.83 10.81
N GLN A 32 -1.26 -4.54 10.46
CA GLN A 32 -2.43 -3.70 10.25
C GLN A 32 -2.30 -2.98 8.92
N VAL A 33 -2.93 -3.58 7.90
CA VAL A 33 -2.90 -3.05 6.54
C VAL A 33 -3.98 -1.99 6.36
N PHE A 34 -5.21 -2.26 6.84
CA PHE A 34 -6.35 -1.41 6.53
C PHE A 34 -6.51 -0.29 7.54
N GLY A 35 -6.77 0.91 7.03
CA GLY A 35 -7.15 2.06 7.85
C GLY A 35 -8.46 2.63 7.38
N THR A 36 -9.29 3.11 8.32
CA THR A 36 -10.58 3.73 8.00
C THR A 36 -10.34 5.13 7.50
N ASP A 37 -10.74 5.39 6.25
CA ASP A 37 -10.59 6.67 5.56
C ASP A 37 -9.14 7.17 5.53
N THR A 38 -8.20 6.26 5.70
CA THR A 38 -6.77 6.54 5.70
C THR A 38 -6.07 5.42 4.97
N VAL A 39 -5.16 5.74 4.08
CA VAL A 39 -4.33 4.73 3.42
C VAL A 39 -3.09 4.51 4.27
N ASN A 40 -2.88 3.28 4.68
CA ASN A 40 -1.68 2.90 5.42
C ASN A 40 -0.74 2.18 4.47
N TRP A 41 0.44 2.74 4.27
CA TRP A 41 1.45 2.19 3.38
C TRP A 41 2.62 1.64 4.15
N VAL A 42 3.18 0.54 3.66
CA VAL A 42 4.51 0.08 4.09
C VAL A 42 5.39 0.10 2.84
N TYR A 43 6.40 0.97 2.87
CA TYR A 43 7.40 1.06 1.81
C TYR A 43 8.58 0.18 2.22
N THR A 44 8.84 -0.85 1.45
CA THR A 44 9.96 -1.76 1.76
C THR A 44 11.11 -1.51 0.80
N HIS A 45 12.31 -1.82 1.27
CA HIS A 45 13.49 -1.81 0.41
C HIS A 45 13.74 -3.18 -0.22
N TYR A 46 12.77 -4.09 -0.14
CA TYR A 46 12.78 -5.35 -0.89
C TYR A 46 12.21 -5.03 -2.28
N ASP A 47 13.11 -4.75 -3.24
CA ASP A 47 12.74 -4.33 -4.60
C ASP A 47 11.84 -3.09 -4.61
N ARG A 48 11.88 -2.30 -3.57
CA ARG A 48 11.05 -1.11 -3.40
C ARG A 48 9.55 -1.41 -3.53
N TYR A 49 9.15 -2.57 -3.07
CA TYR A 49 7.76 -3.00 -3.08
C TYR A 49 6.98 -2.30 -1.97
N MET A 50 5.77 -1.87 -2.29
CA MET A 50 4.89 -1.25 -1.31
C MET A 50 3.61 -2.05 -1.16
N ALA A 51 3.11 -2.12 0.06
CA ALA A 51 1.81 -2.72 0.35
C ALA A 51 1.02 -1.76 1.22
N GLY A 52 -0.28 -1.71 0.99
CA GLY A 52 -1.13 -0.83 1.77
C GLY A 52 -2.59 -1.21 1.66
N GLY A 53 -3.41 -0.54 2.46
CA GLY A 53 -4.83 -0.79 2.45
C GLY A 53 -5.61 0.40 2.97
N VAL A 54 -6.90 0.43 2.63
CA VAL A 54 -7.79 1.50 3.05
C VAL A 54 -9.22 0.99 3.09
N ILE A 55 -10.00 1.53 4.02
CA ILE A 55 -11.45 1.30 4.10
C ILE A 55 -12.13 2.66 4.00
N PRO A 56 -12.58 3.07 2.80
CA PRO A 56 -13.27 4.37 2.65
C PRO A 56 -14.68 4.25 3.21
N THR A 57 -15.07 5.18 4.08
CA THR A 57 -16.41 5.19 4.67
C THR A 57 -17.13 6.53 4.50
N ARG A 58 -16.41 7.63 4.29
CA ARG A 58 -16.97 8.98 4.27
C ARG A 58 -16.88 9.66 2.92
N GLY A 59 -16.44 8.96 1.91
CA GLY A 59 -16.23 9.51 0.59
C GLY A 59 -14.94 9.02 0.00
N SER A 60 -14.40 9.76 -0.94
CA SER A 60 -13.19 9.34 -1.63
C SER A 60 -11.95 9.56 -0.77
N VAL A 61 -11.01 8.61 -0.86
CA VAL A 61 -9.69 8.75 -0.28
C VAL A 61 -8.70 8.85 -1.43
N PHE A 62 -7.84 9.87 -1.40
CA PHE A 62 -6.91 10.15 -2.48
C PHE A 62 -5.54 9.55 -2.18
N LEU A 63 -4.89 9.03 -3.21
CA LEU A 63 -3.52 8.54 -3.09
C LEU A 63 -2.57 9.67 -3.46
N ASP A 64 -1.96 10.27 -2.44
CA ASP A 64 -0.96 11.31 -2.62
C ASP A 64 0.42 10.69 -2.75
N THR A 65 1.32 11.39 -3.42
CA THR A 65 2.70 10.92 -3.46
C THR A 65 3.32 11.02 -2.06
N LEU A 66 4.28 10.14 -1.81
CA LEU A 66 4.98 10.07 -0.53
C LEU A 66 6.44 10.46 -0.73
N GLU A 67 7.06 10.99 0.31
CA GLU A 67 8.45 11.43 0.26
C GLU A 67 9.40 10.38 -0.31
N PRO A 68 9.33 9.12 0.13
CA PRO A 68 10.24 8.08 -0.42
C PRO A 68 10.10 7.82 -1.91
N LEU A 69 8.97 8.18 -2.53
CA LEU A 69 8.74 7.94 -3.95
C LEU A 69 9.47 8.93 -4.86
N LYS A 70 9.82 10.11 -4.33
CA LYS A 70 10.51 11.15 -5.10
C LYS A 70 9.81 11.46 -6.41
N SER A 71 8.49 11.61 -6.37
CA SER A 71 7.66 11.83 -7.54
C SER A 71 6.67 12.95 -7.31
N ASP A 72 6.12 13.51 -8.40
CA ASP A 72 5.13 14.58 -8.33
C ASP A 72 3.73 14.04 -8.07
N PHE A 73 3.45 12.82 -8.51
CA PHE A 73 2.18 12.16 -8.22
C PHE A 73 2.44 10.66 -8.01
N PHE A 74 1.46 9.96 -7.44
CA PHE A 74 1.66 8.65 -6.86
C PHE A 74 2.20 7.63 -7.86
N LEU A 75 1.62 7.52 -9.05
CA LEU A 75 2.00 6.53 -10.05
C LEU A 75 2.90 7.07 -11.15
N GLU A 76 3.59 8.17 -10.90
CA GLU A 76 4.49 8.73 -11.90
C GLU A 76 5.54 7.73 -12.37
N ARG A 77 6.07 6.94 -11.45
CA ARG A 77 7.17 6.00 -11.73
C ARG A 77 6.85 4.59 -11.28
N ARG A 78 5.59 4.29 -11.01
CA ARG A 78 5.18 3.02 -10.42
C ARG A 78 3.92 2.50 -11.08
N GLU A 79 3.73 1.21 -10.92
CA GLU A 79 2.49 0.53 -11.28
C GLU A 79 1.82 0.06 -10.01
N MET A 80 0.52 -0.19 -10.07
CA MET A 80 -0.23 -0.58 -8.90
C MET A 80 -1.24 -1.65 -9.22
N GLY A 81 -1.34 -2.65 -8.34
CA GLY A 81 -2.44 -3.60 -8.35
C GLY A 81 -3.35 -3.30 -7.16
N ILE A 82 -4.65 -3.37 -7.38
CA ILE A 82 -5.65 -3.15 -6.35
C ILE A 82 -6.54 -4.38 -6.31
N ILE A 83 -6.73 -4.94 -5.11
CA ILE A 83 -7.63 -6.07 -4.90
C ILE A 83 -8.68 -5.63 -3.91
N ASN A 84 -9.96 -5.77 -4.28
CA ASN A 84 -11.05 -5.45 -3.38
C ASN A 84 -11.38 -6.67 -2.55
N VAL A 85 -11.19 -6.58 -1.24
CA VAL A 85 -11.49 -7.67 -0.31
C VAL A 85 -12.68 -7.35 0.59
N GLY A 86 -13.45 -6.33 0.26
CA GLY A 86 -14.62 -5.92 1.02
C GLY A 86 -15.84 -5.77 0.14
N GLY A 87 -16.72 -4.83 0.49
CA GLY A 87 -17.89 -4.54 -0.31
C GLY A 87 -17.55 -3.84 -1.61
N LYS A 88 -18.54 -3.72 -2.47
CA LYS A 88 -18.35 -3.09 -3.78
C LYS A 88 -17.82 -1.67 -3.63
N GLY A 89 -16.84 -1.31 -4.43
CA GLY A 89 -16.24 0.00 -4.41
C GLY A 89 -15.86 0.49 -5.79
N THR A 90 -15.34 1.69 -5.85
CA THR A 90 -14.99 2.35 -7.10
C THR A 90 -13.58 2.93 -6.98
N VAL A 91 -12.78 2.73 -8.02
CA VAL A 91 -11.46 3.35 -8.14
C VAL A 91 -11.52 4.29 -9.33
N THR A 92 -11.07 5.53 -9.14
CA THR A 92 -11.03 6.53 -10.20
C THR A 92 -9.57 6.90 -10.47
N ALA A 93 -9.17 6.81 -11.73
CA ALA A 93 -7.83 7.17 -12.15
C ALA A 93 -7.93 7.91 -13.48
N ASP A 94 -7.28 9.08 -13.57
CA ASP A 94 -7.28 9.93 -14.76
C ASP A 94 -8.68 10.17 -15.31
N GLY A 95 -9.64 10.42 -14.44
CA GLY A 95 -11.00 10.71 -14.83
C GLY A 95 -11.85 9.50 -15.22
N THR A 96 -11.28 8.31 -15.19
CA THR A 96 -12.00 7.08 -15.49
C THR A 96 -12.31 6.34 -14.20
N SER A 97 -13.55 5.92 -14.03
CA SER A 97 -14.00 5.19 -12.84
C SER A 97 -14.14 3.71 -13.14
N TYR A 98 -13.60 2.91 -12.26
CA TYR A 98 -13.63 1.44 -12.35
C TYR A 98 -14.37 0.90 -11.15
N SER A 99 -15.40 0.10 -11.38
CA SER A 99 -16.16 -0.53 -10.31
C SER A 99 -15.53 -1.88 -9.99
N LEU A 100 -15.26 -2.11 -8.71
CA LEU A 100 -14.68 -3.36 -8.24
C LEU A 100 -15.60 -4.00 -7.23
N ASP A 101 -16.03 -5.22 -7.51
CA ASP A 101 -16.80 -6.02 -6.58
C ASP A 101 -15.85 -6.85 -5.72
N TYR A 102 -16.41 -7.61 -4.79
CA TYR A 102 -15.62 -8.44 -3.89
C TYR A 102 -14.71 -9.39 -4.67
N LYS A 103 -13.42 -9.40 -4.32
CA LYS A 103 -12.38 -10.21 -4.93
C LYS A 103 -12.02 -9.83 -6.37
N GLU A 104 -12.54 -8.73 -6.87
CA GLU A 104 -12.11 -8.22 -8.17
C GLU A 104 -10.83 -7.40 -8.01
N ALA A 105 -10.03 -7.37 -9.07
CA ALA A 105 -8.75 -6.68 -9.05
C ALA A 105 -8.62 -5.74 -10.24
N LEU A 106 -7.79 -4.71 -10.06
CA LEU A 106 -7.52 -3.71 -11.09
C LEU A 106 -6.02 -3.48 -11.14
N TYR A 107 -5.49 -3.38 -12.35
CA TYR A 107 -4.09 -3.02 -12.56
C TYR A 107 -4.02 -1.62 -13.18
N LEU A 108 -3.18 -0.77 -12.61
CA LEU A 108 -2.94 0.58 -13.11
C LEU A 108 -1.47 0.72 -13.46
N GLY A 109 -1.20 1.07 -14.71
CA GLY A 109 0.15 1.38 -15.15
C GLY A 109 0.56 2.80 -14.77
N ARG A 110 1.79 3.14 -15.11
CA ARG A 110 2.33 4.48 -14.85
C ARG A 110 1.61 5.56 -15.62
#